data_75539cea068ed3d256e490ad12e32f8c
#
_entry.id   75539cea068ed3d256e490ad12e32f8c
#
_cell.length_a   1.000
_cell.length_b   1.000
_cell.length_c   1.000
_cell.angle_alpha   90.00
_cell.angle_beta   90.00
_cell.angle_gamma   90.00
#
_symmetry.space_group_name_H-M   'P 1'
#
loop_
_entity.id
_entity.type
_entity.pdbx_description
1 polymer ?
#
loop_
_entity_poly.entity_id
_entity_poly.type
_entity_poly.pdbx_seq_one_letter_code
_entity_poly.pdbx_strand_id
1 'polypeptide(L)'
;MDRKLKLPIGIDNFEKIRKENFYYVDKTKLIEQLLERWGEVNLFTRPRRFGKTLNMSMLKYFCEIGTDQTLFDGLYISDNPQLKEEYMGKFPVIFLSLKGVEGLTFENAKYRLMQLVGREANRFHFLSDSDRLTEDDKKIYHAMISLSDGMYSMNEEVLISSLKILSELLYKHYGKKTILLIDEYDVPLDKAFQNGYYKEMTTLIRGMFGEALKTNDSLQFAVLTGCLRVSKESIFTGLNNFKVVSITDSRFDEQFGFTDEEVQRLLADYHLKDHIEETKEWYDGYHFGDTDVYCPWDVVNHVDCLLEDPNAEPQSYWINTSGNDLVKRFIDKADKTTRNEIERLIAGDMIEKSIRMELTYDEIDNSIDNLWSILFTTGYLTQQGKSERGVYRLVIPNKEIREVYILQI
;
A
#
# COMPACT_ATOMS: atom_id res chain seq x y z
N MET A 1 25.75 14.52 24.30
CA MET A 1 24.39 14.74 23.78
C MET A 1 24.17 13.69 22.70
N ASP A 2 23.38 12.69 22.97
CA ASP A 2 22.99 11.72 21.94
C ASP A 2 22.26 12.49 20.84
N ARG A 3 22.76 12.37 19.63
CA ARG A 3 22.18 13.06 18.49
C ARG A 3 20.83 12.39 18.19
N LYS A 4 19.72 13.08 18.49
CA LYS A 4 18.37 12.58 18.15
C LYS A 4 18.33 12.25 16.67
N LEU A 5 17.75 11.10 16.31
CA LEU A 5 17.52 10.71 14.93
C LEU A 5 16.56 11.71 14.27
N LYS A 6 16.66 11.87 12.98
CA LYS A 6 15.71 12.70 12.21
C LYS A 6 14.40 11.91 12.00
N LEU A 7 13.27 12.61 12.01
CA LEU A 7 11.98 12.00 11.66
C LEU A 7 11.86 11.78 10.14
N PRO A 8 11.32 10.64 9.68
CA PRO A 8 11.25 10.29 8.25
C PRO A 8 10.02 10.90 7.55
N ILE A 9 9.83 12.22 7.66
CA ILE A 9 8.67 12.90 7.06
C ILE A 9 8.72 12.80 5.55
N GLY A 10 7.70 12.17 4.94
CA GLY A 10 7.59 12.01 3.49
C GLY A 10 8.61 11.04 2.88
N ILE A 11 9.30 10.24 3.70
CA ILE A 11 10.28 9.25 3.23
C ILE A 11 9.64 7.85 3.27
N ASP A 12 9.50 7.24 2.11
CA ASP A 12 8.93 5.90 1.91
C ASP A 12 9.96 4.88 1.38
N ASN A 13 11.25 5.27 1.31
CA ASN A 13 12.35 4.41 0.92
C ASN A 13 13.11 3.88 2.14
N PHE A 14 13.07 2.57 2.36
CA PHE A 14 13.66 1.91 3.51
C PHE A 14 15.19 2.07 3.57
N GLU A 15 15.89 1.94 2.43
CA GLU A 15 17.34 2.12 2.38
C GLU A 15 17.75 3.53 2.83
N LYS A 16 17.02 4.55 2.33
CA LYS A 16 17.28 5.94 2.71
C LYS A 16 17.09 6.14 4.22
N ILE A 17 16.01 5.60 4.80
CA ILE A 17 15.77 5.70 6.24
C ILE A 17 16.94 5.11 7.01
N ARG A 18 17.43 3.94 6.63
CA ARG A 18 18.50 3.24 7.35
C ARG A 18 19.88 3.89 7.14
N LYS A 19 20.23 4.25 5.89
CA LYS A 19 21.55 4.83 5.57
C LYS A 19 21.74 6.26 6.10
N GLU A 20 20.67 7.05 6.11
CA GLU A 20 20.72 8.43 6.58
C GLU A 20 20.36 8.60 8.07
N ASN A 21 20.19 7.47 8.80
CA ASN A 21 19.89 7.43 10.23
C ASN A 21 18.62 8.21 10.61
N PHE A 22 17.52 7.97 9.89
CA PHE A 22 16.20 8.41 10.30
C PHE A 22 15.63 7.47 11.36
N TYR A 23 14.72 7.98 12.19
CA TYR A 23 13.96 7.16 13.12
C TYR A 23 13.12 6.13 12.36
N TYR A 24 13.22 4.88 12.78
CA TYR A 24 12.47 3.79 12.15
C TYR A 24 11.74 2.97 13.20
N VAL A 25 10.42 2.91 13.12
CA VAL A 25 9.60 1.97 13.89
C VAL A 25 9.69 0.62 13.19
N ASP A 26 10.27 -0.36 13.89
CA ASP A 26 10.61 -1.65 13.30
C ASP A 26 9.36 -2.47 12.96
N LYS A 27 9.11 -2.65 11.67
CA LYS A 27 8.04 -3.49 11.11
C LYS A 27 8.58 -4.74 10.39
N THR A 28 9.84 -5.11 10.63
CA THR A 28 10.45 -6.27 9.96
C THR A 28 9.85 -7.62 10.36
N LYS A 29 9.04 -7.68 11.42
CA LYS A 29 8.19 -8.84 11.75
C LYS A 29 7.19 -9.17 10.63
N LEU A 30 6.83 -8.19 9.79
CA LEU A 30 6.07 -8.43 8.56
C LEU A 30 6.76 -9.42 7.64
N ILE A 31 8.08 -9.34 7.50
CA ILE A 31 8.88 -10.24 6.67
C ILE A 31 8.72 -11.68 7.18
N GLU A 32 8.91 -11.92 8.46
CA GLU A 32 8.74 -13.24 9.08
C GLU A 32 7.33 -13.78 8.87
N GLN A 33 6.30 -13.00 9.25
CA GLN A 33 4.90 -13.40 9.10
C GLN A 33 4.50 -13.70 7.65
N LEU A 34 5.07 -12.97 6.68
CA LEU A 34 4.85 -13.21 5.27
C LEU A 34 5.53 -14.50 4.82
N LEU A 35 6.84 -14.63 5.10
CA LEU A 35 7.66 -15.73 4.56
C LEU A 35 7.33 -17.09 5.19
N GLU A 36 6.85 -17.14 6.43
CA GLU A 36 6.39 -18.38 7.04
C GLU A 36 5.12 -18.96 6.37
N ARG A 37 4.25 -18.13 5.83
CA ARG A 37 2.92 -18.53 5.34
C ARG A 37 2.47 -17.74 4.10
N TRP A 38 3.38 -17.44 3.19
CA TRP A 38 3.01 -16.73 1.96
C TRP A 38 2.03 -17.54 1.09
N GLY A 39 1.16 -16.82 0.39
CA GLY A 39 0.41 -17.34 -0.75
C GLY A 39 1.14 -16.98 -2.02
N GLU A 40 0.82 -17.61 -3.13
CA GLU A 40 1.43 -17.28 -4.41
C GLU A 40 1.24 -15.79 -4.75
N VAL A 41 0.06 -15.23 -4.43
CA VAL A 41 -0.23 -13.79 -4.51
C VAL A 41 -0.81 -13.30 -3.18
N ASN A 42 -0.15 -12.34 -2.54
CA ASN A 42 -0.58 -11.75 -1.27
C ASN A 42 -1.01 -10.30 -1.51
N LEU A 43 -2.25 -9.98 -1.19
CA LEU A 43 -2.81 -8.64 -1.33
C LEU A 43 -3.07 -8.05 0.05
N PHE A 44 -2.39 -6.94 0.37
CA PHE A 44 -2.66 -6.15 1.56
C PHE A 44 -3.49 -4.92 1.22
N THR A 45 -4.67 -4.82 1.83
CA THR A 45 -5.50 -3.62 1.73
C THR A 45 -5.50 -2.88 3.07
N ARG A 46 -4.99 -1.65 3.06
CA ARG A 46 -4.90 -0.76 4.22
C ARG A 46 -5.23 0.68 3.79
N PRO A 47 -5.76 1.51 4.66
CA PRO A 47 -5.96 2.92 4.37
C PRO A 47 -4.69 3.61 3.91
N ARG A 48 -4.81 4.79 3.34
CA ARG A 48 -3.65 5.61 2.97
C ARG A 48 -2.83 5.97 4.22
N ARG A 49 -1.49 6.14 4.07
CA ARG A 49 -0.57 6.59 5.14
C ARG A 49 -0.26 5.60 6.26
N PHE A 50 -0.69 4.35 6.12
CA PHE A 50 -0.37 3.25 7.04
C PHE A 50 0.90 2.48 6.68
N GLY A 51 1.89 3.11 6.03
CA GLY A 51 3.21 2.53 5.81
C GLY A 51 3.31 1.49 4.69
N LYS A 52 2.29 1.33 3.81
CA LYS A 52 2.30 0.34 2.72
C LYS A 52 3.56 0.42 1.85
N THR A 53 3.84 1.58 1.28
CA THR A 53 5.00 1.80 0.39
C THR A 53 6.33 1.54 1.08
N LEU A 54 6.47 1.97 2.34
CA LEU A 54 7.69 1.72 3.13
C LEU A 54 7.90 0.23 3.38
N ASN A 55 6.84 -0.51 3.74
CA ASN A 55 6.90 -1.96 3.92
C ASN A 55 7.23 -2.68 2.61
N MET A 56 6.72 -2.22 1.47
CA MET A 56 7.08 -2.75 0.16
C MET A 56 8.55 -2.49 -0.19
N SER A 57 9.05 -1.28 0.11
CA SER A 57 10.46 -0.93 -0.02
C SER A 57 11.34 -1.82 0.87
N MET A 58 10.94 -2.05 2.13
CA MET A 58 11.62 -2.95 3.06
C MET A 58 11.70 -4.38 2.53
N LEU A 59 10.60 -4.96 2.03
CA LEU A 59 10.56 -6.29 1.42
C LEU A 59 11.49 -6.38 0.21
N LYS A 60 11.51 -5.34 -0.64
CA LYS A 60 12.43 -5.26 -1.77
C LYS A 60 13.87 -5.39 -1.31
N TYR A 61 14.32 -4.52 -0.40
CA TYR A 61 15.72 -4.51 0.06
C TYR A 61 16.09 -5.76 0.83
N PHE A 62 15.13 -6.43 1.48
CA PHE A 62 15.39 -7.72 2.13
C PHE A 62 15.65 -8.85 1.12
N CYS A 63 14.82 -8.97 0.09
CA CYS A 63 14.86 -10.12 -0.81
C CYS A 63 15.82 -9.96 -1.99
N GLU A 64 16.06 -8.72 -2.46
CA GLU A 64 16.70 -8.45 -3.74
C GLU A 64 18.20 -8.77 -3.73
N ILE A 65 18.65 -9.47 -4.78
CA ILE A 65 20.07 -9.77 -5.02
C ILE A 65 20.85 -8.48 -5.19
N GLY A 66 21.98 -8.37 -4.47
CA GLY A 66 22.90 -7.23 -4.57
C GLY A 66 22.55 -6.05 -3.66
N THR A 67 21.50 -6.15 -2.83
CA THR A 67 21.19 -5.15 -1.81
C THR A 67 22.11 -5.22 -0.60
N ASP A 68 22.22 -4.13 0.11
CA ASP A 68 23.01 -4.02 1.35
C ASP A 68 22.27 -4.68 2.52
N GLN A 69 22.75 -5.85 2.94
CA GLN A 69 22.12 -6.61 4.02
C GLN A 69 22.27 -5.94 5.39
N THR A 70 23.26 -5.05 5.57
CA THR A 70 23.47 -4.34 6.84
C THR A 70 22.33 -3.35 7.17
N LEU A 71 21.46 -3.05 6.21
CA LEU A 71 20.26 -2.26 6.43
C LEU A 71 19.34 -2.87 7.50
N PHE A 72 19.43 -4.17 7.73
CA PHE A 72 18.59 -4.90 8.68
C PHE A 72 19.26 -5.13 10.05
N ASP A 73 20.53 -4.72 10.23
CA ASP A 73 21.24 -4.90 11.49
C ASP A 73 20.49 -4.21 12.63
N GLY A 74 20.33 -4.97 13.75
CA GLY A 74 19.63 -4.49 14.95
C GLY A 74 18.09 -4.40 14.81
N LEU A 75 17.50 -4.87 13.71
CA LEU A 75 16.06 -5.00 13.56
C LEU A 75 15.60 -6.43 13.90
N TYR A 76 14.33 -6.59 14.22
CA TYR A 76 13.71 -7.86 14.63
C TYR A 76 14.09 -9.04 13.70
N ILE A 77 14.00 -8.85 12.38
CA ILE A 77 14.32 -9.91 11.42
C ILE A 77 15.79 -10.36 11.44
N SER A 78 16.68 -9.52 11.98
CA SER A 78 18.10 -9.88 12.10
C SER A 78 18.34 -11.05 13.04
N ASP A 79 17.43 -11.31 13.96
CA ASP A 79 17.48 -12.40 14.93
C ASP A 79 16.94 -13.73 14.38
N ASN A 80 16.46 -13.75 13.10
CA ASN A 80 16.01 -14.97 12.43
C ASN A 80 17.03 -15.42 11.37
N PRO A 81 18.05 -16.24 11.74
CA PRO A 81 19.11 -16.65 10.82
C PRO A 81 18.61 -17.52 9.67
N GLN A 82 17.55 -18.31 9.88
CA GLN A 82 17.01 -19.20 8.85
C GLN A 82 16.39 -18.38 7.71
N LEU A 83 15.55 -17.40 8.00
CA LEU A 83 14.95 -16.55 6.96
C LEU A 83 15.99 -15.68 6.25
N LYS A 84 17.03 -15.22 6.98
CA LYS A 84 18.16 -14.50 6.38
C LYS A 84 18.91 -15.39 5.37
N GLU A 85 19.24 -16.63 5.74
CA GLU A 85 19.94 -17.55 4.86
C GLU A 85 19.11 -17.91 3.62
N GLU A 86 17.80 -18.08 3.79
CA GLU A 86 16.91 -18.55 2.74
C GLU A 86 16.48 -17.44 1.77
N TYR A 87 16.23 -16.21 2.28
CA TYR A 87 15.59 -15.15 1.50
C TYR A 87 16.41 -13.87 1.35
N MET A 88 17.26 -13.49 2.32
CA MET A 88 17.91 -12.19 2.31
C MET A 88 18.95 -12.08 1.18
N GLY A 89 18.67 -11.19 0.22
CA GLY A 89 19.53 -10.98 -0.94
C GLY A 89 19.58 -12.16 -1.92
N LYS A 90 18.54 -13.00 -2.00
CA LYS A 90 18.56 -14.27 -2.75
C LYS A 90 17.71 -14.28 -4.01
N PHE A 91 16.86 -13.31 -4.24
CA PHE A 91 15.88 -13.31 -5.32
C PHE A 91 16.00 -12.10 -6.23
N PRO A 92 15.78 -12.23 -7.55
CA PRO A 92 15.48 -11.07 -8.36
C PRO A 92 14.11 -10.51 -7.94
N VAL A 93 14.02 -9.18 -7.82
CA VAL A 93 12.80 -8.49 -7.40
C VAL A 93 12.39 -7.47 -8.45
N ILE A 94 11.19 -7.61 -8.99
CA ILE A 94 10.53 -6.60 -9.81
C ILE A 94 9.67 -5.74 -8.89
N PHE A 95 9.88 -4.43 -8.87
CA PHE A 95 9.15 -3.50 -8.01
C PHE A 95 8.48 -2.39 -8.82
N LEU A 96 7.15 -2.31 -8.74
CA LEU A 96 6.37 -1.27 -9.40
C LEU A 96 5.50 -0.52 -8.39
N SER A 97 5.63 0.80 -8.31
CA SER A 97 4.64 1.64 -7.62
C SER A 97 3.75 2.32 -8.67
N LEU A 98 2.46 1.96 -8.66
CA LEU A 98 1.48 2.50 -9.62
C LEU A 98 0.93 3.87 -9.19
N LYS A 99 1.46 4.47 -8.13
CA LYS A 99 1.05 5.77 -7.56
C LYS A 99 0.95 6.90 -8.59
N GLY A 100 1.84 6.92 -9.59
CA GLY A 100 1.89 7.94 -10.64
C GLY A 100 1.22 7.54 -11.95
N VAL A 101 0.55 6.39 -12.01
CA VAL A 101 -0.13 5.91 -13.23
C VAL A 101 -1.53 6.51 -13.31
N GLU A 102 -1.59 7.76 -13.76
CA GLU A 102 -2.82 8.54 -13.90
C GLU A 102 -2.76 9.43 -15.14
N GLY A 103 -3.90 9.92 -15.60
CA GLY A 103 -4.01 10.84 -16.72
C GLY A 103 -5.45 11.26 -16.97
N LEU A 104 -5.67 12.34 -17.70
CA LEU A 104 -7.02 12.78 -18.09
C LEU A 104 -7.64 11.85 -19.16
N THR A 105 -6.82 11.07 -19.85
CA THR A 105 -7.23 10.10 -20.87
C THR A 105 -6.54 8.77 -20.65
N PHE A 106 -7.13 7.69 -21.18
CA PHE A 106 -6.54 6.36 -21.16
C PHE A 106 -5.13 6.34 -21.76
N GLU A 107 -4.90 7.00 -22.89
CA GLU A 107 -3.60 7.03 -23.55
C GLU A 107 -2.52 7.69 -22.68
N ASN A 108 -2.86 8.76 -21.95
CA ASN A 108 -1.93 9.40 -21.01
C ASN A 108 -1.58 8.48 -19.85
N ALA A 109 -2.54 7.79 -19.28
CA ALA A 109 -2.30 6.85 -18.16
C ALA A 109 -1.53 5.60 -18.63
N LYS A 110 -1.88 5.04 -19.80
CA LYS A 110 -1.15 3.94 -20.45
C LYS A 110 0.29 4.32 -20.74
N TYR A 111 0.53 5.51 -21.25
CA TYR A 111 1.86 6.03 -21.49
C TYR A 111 2.70 6.08 -20.20
N ARG A 112 2.14 6.56 -19.08
CA ARG A 112 2.84 6.59 -17.78
C ARG A 112 3.16 5.18 -17.29
N LEU A 113 2.23 4.24 -17.44
CA LEU A 113 2.45 2.84 -17.11
C LEU A 113 3.59 2.24 -17.96
N MET A 114 3.61 2.54 -19.25
CA MET A 114 4.68 2.12 -20.16
C MET A 114 6.04 2.68 -19.73
N GLN A 115 6.12 3.97 -19.36
CA GLN A 115 7.35 4.57 -18.85
C GLN A 115 7.82 3.91 -17.54
N LEU A 116 6.89 3.59 -16.65
CA LEU A 116 7.19 2.92 -15.39
C LEU A 116 7.77 1.51 -15.62
N VAL A 117 7.10 0.71 -16.44
CA VAL A 117 7.54 -0.65 -16.78
C VAL A 117 8.87 -0.64 -17.51
N GLY A 118 9.05 0.28 -18.48
CA GLY A 118 10.30 0.42 -19.20
C GLY A 118 11.49 0.78 -18.30
N ARG A 119 11.29 1.69 -17.33
CA ARG A 119 12.32 2.03 -16.33
C ARG A 119 12.68 0.83 -15.46
N GLU A 120 11.67 0.09 -14.98
CA GLU A 120 11.91 -1.09 -14.17
C GLU A 120 12.62 -2.18 -14.97
N ALA A 121 12.22 -2.44 -16.22
CA ALA A 121 12.92 -3.36 -17.10
C ALA A 121 14.38 -2.93 -17.34
N ASN A 122 14.60 -1.63 -17.57
CA ASN A 122 15.95 -1.10 -17.82
C ASN A 122 16.87 -1.16 -16.58
N ARG A 123 16.33 -1.30 -15.38
CA ARG A 123 17.12 -1.56 -14.17
C ARG A 123 17.91 -2.88 -14.27
N PHE A 124 17.44 -3.80 -15.10
CA PHE A 124 18.09 -5.09 -15.40
C PHE A 124 18.83 -5.06 -16.74
N HIS A 125 19.46 -3.93 -17.10
CA HIS A 125 20.11 -3.75 -18.42
C HIS A 125 21.16 -4.83 -18.72
N PHE A 126 21.75 -5.44 -17.70
CA PHE A 126 22.70 -6.57 -17.84
C PHE A 126 22.09 -7.79 -18.57
N LEU A 127 20.75 -7.88 -18.67
CA LEU A 127 20.11 -8.96 -19.46
C LEU A 127 20.44 -8.87 -20.95
N SER A 128 20.77 -7.66 -21.47
CA SER A 128 21.21 -7.46 -22.85
C SER A 128 22.49 -8.24 -23.17
N ASP A 129 23.37 -8.37 -22.19
CA ASP A 129 24.70 -8.99 -22.34
C ASP A 129 24.77 -10.38 -21.66
N SER A 130 23.63 -10.90 -21.18
CA SER A 130 23.59 -12.18 -20.50
C SER A 130 23.94 -13.33 -21.44
N ASP A 131 24.89 -14.15 -21.06
CA ASP A 131 25.27 -15.39 -21.75
C ASP A 131 24.30 -16.54 -21.52
N ARG A 132 23.36 -16.39 -20.56
CA ARG A 132 22.31 -17.36 -20.26
C ARG A 132 21.02 -17.12 -21.05
N LEU A 133 20.94 -16.04 -21.79
CA LEU A 133 19.80 -15.69 -22.64
C LEU A 133 20.12 -15.96 -24.11
N THR A 134 19.12 -16.49 -24.83
CA THR A 134 19.19 -16.63 -26.27
C THR A 134 19.08 -15.27 -26.96
N GLU A 135 19.47 -15.19 -28.25
CA GLU A 135 19.31 -13.96 -29.02
C GLU A 135 17.83 -13.55 -29.19
N ASP A 136 16.89 -14.52 -29.18
CA ASP A 136 15.47 -14.20 -29.21
C ASP A 136 14.96 -13.68 -27.87
N ASP A 137 15.46 -14.20 -26.73
CA ASP A 137 15.20 -13.63 -25.40
C ASP A 137 15.64 -12.16 -25.33
N LYS A 138 16.84 -11.87 -25.83
CA LYS A 138 17.38 -10.50 -25.86
C LYS A 138 16.55 -9.57 -26.75
N LYS A 139 16.08 -10.03 -27.92
CA LYS A 139 15.17 -9.24 -28.77
C LYS A 139 13.87 -8.90 -28.05
N ILE A 140 13.27 -9.88 -27.34
CA ILE A 140 12.05 -9.66 -26.56
C ILE A 140 12.32 -8.66 -25.41
N TYR A 141 13.44 -8.79 -24.73
CA TYR A 141 13.86 -7.84 -23.70
C TYR A 141 14.04 -6.42 -24.28
N HIS A 142 14.72 -6.29 -25.42
CA HIS A 142 14.90 -5.00 -26.07
C HIS A 142 13.59 -4.32 -26.49
N ALA A 143 12.53 -5.10 -26.81
CA ALA A 143 11.22 -4.52 -27.08
C ALA A 143 10.62 -3.78 -25.87
N MET A 144 10.97 -4.19 -24.64
CA MET A 144 10.51 -3.53 -23.39
C MET A 144 11.31 -2.26 -23.06
N ILE A 145 12.57 -2.19 -23.45
CA ILE A 145 13.47 -1.06 -23.13
C ILE A 145 13.77 -0.16 -24.33
N SER A 146 13.12 -0.41 -25.46
CA SER A 146 13.26 0.40 -26.67
C SER A 146 12.78 1.83 -26.45
N LEU A 147 13.54 2.79 -26.98
CA LEU A 147 13.24 4.20 -26.85
C LEU A 147 12.84 4.81 -28.20
N SER A 148 11.85 5.69 -28.20
CA SER A 148 11.53 6.63 -29.27
C SER A 148 11.52 8.04 -28.66
N ASP A 149 12.26 8.97 -29.27
CA ASP A 149 12.41 10.33 -28.77
C ASP A 149 12.85 10.42 -27.28
N GLY A 150 13.68 9.46 -26.84
CA GLY A 150 14.18 9.39 -25.48
C GLY A 150 13.20 8.85 -24.44
N MET A 151 12.04 8.35 -24.87
CA MET A 151 11.00 7.79 -24.02
C MET A 151 10.77 6.32 -24.37
N TYR A 152 10.44 5.47 -23.38
CA TYR A 152 10.14 4.07 -23.63
C TYR A 152 8.94 3.92 -24.55
N SER A 153 9.09 3.08 -25.58
CA SER A 153 8.12 2.89 -26.62
C SER A 153 7.92 1.39 -26.87
N MET A 154 6.97 0.81 -26.20
CA MET A 154 6.53 -0.57 -26.40
C MET A 154 5.07 -0.58 -26.88
N ASN A 155 4.68 -1.56 -27.65
CA ASN A 155 3.26 -1.74 -27.99
C ASN A 155 2.49 -2.30 -26.79
N GLU A 156 1.16 -2.31 -26.88
CA GLU A 156 0.28 -2.73 -25.79
C GLU A 156 0.45 -4.22 -25.44
N GLU A 157 0.70 -5.09 -26.43
CA GLU A 157 0.92 -6.52 -26.22
C GLU A 157 2.20 -6.77 -25.42
N VAL A 158 3.29 -6.04 -25.74
CA VAL A 158 4.54 -6.08 -24.98
C VAL A 158 4.31 -5.55 -23.57
N LEU A 159 3.53 -4.49 -23.39
CA LEU A 159 3.21 -3.95 -22.07
C LEU A 159 2.43 -4.97 -21.22
N ILE A 160 1.42 -5.62 -21.79
CA ILE A 160 0.62 -6.65 -21.11
C ILE A 160 1.48 -7.82 -20.65
N SER A 161 2.35 -8.33 -21.50
CA SER A 161 3.20 -9.50 -21.21
C SER A 161 4.48 -9.16 -20.44
N SER A 162 4.81 -7.89 -20.26
CA SER A 162 6.10 -7.40 -19.77
C SER A 162 6.56 -8.01 -18.46
N LEU A 163 5.69 -8.04 -17.43
CA LEU A 163 6.05 -8.52 -16.09
C LEU A 163 6.33 -10.02 -16.08
N LYS A 164 5.56 -10.80 -16.84
CA LYS A 164 5.78 -12.23 -17.01
C LYS A 164 7.11 -12.49 -17.72
N ILE A 165 7.31 -11.88 -18.87
CA ILE A 165 8.53 -12.01 -19.65
C ILE A 165 9.75 -11.61 -18.84
N LEU A 166 9.70 -10.47 -18.15
CA LEU A 166 10.81 -10.02 -17.30
C LEU A 166 11.12 -11.03 -16.19
N SER A 167 10.08 -11.62 -15.57
CA SER A 167 10.24 -12.70 -14.59
C SER A 167 10.95 -13.93 -15.18
N GLU A 168 10.56 -14.34 -16.39
CA GLU A 168 11.16 -15.49 -17.09
C GLU A 168 12.63 -15.24 -17.45
N LEU A 169 12.96 -14.03 -17.94
CA LEU A 169 14.32 -13.65 -18.28
C LEU A 169 15.24 -13.58 -17.06
N LEU A 170 14.74 -13.01 -15.96
CA LEU A 170 15.45 -12.98 -14.68
C LEU A 170 15.66 -14.40 -14.12
N TYR A 171 14.66 -15.27 -14.22
CA TYR A 171 14.79 -16.67 -13.82
C TYR A 171 15.84 -17.41 -14.65
N LYS A 172 15.86 -17.22 -15.97
CA LYS A 172 16.90 -17.79 -16.84
C LYS A 172 18.29 -17.30 -16.44
N HIS A 173 18.43 -16.00 -16.12
CA HIS A 173 19.71 -15.39 -15.78
C HIS A 173 20.21 -15.83 -14.40
N TYR A 174 19.39 -15.76 -13.37
CA TYR A 174 19.81 -16.03 -11.99
C TYR A 174 19.63 -17.48 -11.55
N GLY A 175 18.80 -18.26 -12.25
CA GLY A 175 18.38 -19.60 -11.79
C GLY A 175 17.50 -19.54 -10.54
N LYS A 176 16.93 -18.39 -10.22
CA LYS A 176 16.06 -18.12 -9.07
C LYS A 176 14.76 -17.49 -9.55
N LYS A 177 13.64 -17.98 -9.03
CA LYS A 177 12.33 -17.40 -9.30
C LYS A 177 12.26 -15.94 -8.84
N THR A 178 11.41 -15.15 -9.47
CA THR A 178 11.29 -13.72 -9.26
C THR A 178 10.22 -13.40 -8.21
N ILE A 179 10.49 -12.46 -7.32
CA ILE A 179 9.49 -11.86 -6.45
C ILE A 179 8.94 -10.62 -7.15
N LEU A 180 7.60 -10.49 -7.20
CA LEU A 180 6.92 -9.35 -7.81
C LEU A 180 6.25 -8.51 -6.73
N LEU A 181 6.64 -7.25 -6.62
CA LEU A 181 6.09 -6.29 -5.66
C LEU A 181 5.37 -5.17 -6.42
N ILE A 182 4.06 -5.02 -6.19
CA ILE A 182 3.22 -3.99 -6.84
C ILE A 182 2.56 -3.14 -5.78
N ASP A 183 2.99 -1.89 -5.66
CA ASP A 183 2.45 -0.93 -4.70
C ASP A 183 1.37 -0.05 -5.34
N GLU A 184 0.32 0.25 -4.55
CA GLU A 184 -0.83 1.09 -4.95
C GLU A 184 -1.50 0.61 -6.26
N TYR A 185 -1.80 -0.70 -6.35
CA TYR A 185 -2.35 -1.33 -7.55
C TYR A 185 -3.70 -0.74 -8.01
N ASP A 186 -4.44 -0.16 -7.09
CA ASP A 186 -5.78 0.39 -7.30
C ASP A 186 -5.80 1.85 -7.78
N VAL A 187 -4.70 2.58 -7.69
CA VAL A 187 -4.62 4.00 -8.13
C VAL A 187 -4.95 4.19 -9.61
N PRO A 188 -4.43 3.39 -10.56
CA PRO A 188 -4.81 3.55 -11.97
C PRO A 188 -6.30 3.35 -12.22
N LEU A 189 -6.95 2.47 -11.44
CA LEU A 189 -8.38 2.18 -11.55
C LEU A 189 -9.24 3.30 -10.96
N ASP A 190 -8.86 3.83 -9.80
CA ASP A 190 -9.51 4.98 -9.16
C ASP A 190 -9.48 6.19 -10.10
N LYS A 191 -8.30 6.52 -10.64
CA LYS A 191 -8.14 7.65 -11.57
C LYS A 191 -8.86 7.45 -12.90
N ALA A 192 -8.87 6.22 -13.41
CA ALA A 192 -9.61 5.88 -14.62
C ALA A 192 -11.12 6.01 -14.42
N PHE A 193 -11.63 5.63 -13.25
CA PHE A 193 -13.04 5.81 -12.91
C PHE A 193 -13.41 7.30 -12.84
N GLN A 194 -12.62 8.11 -12.16
CA GLN A 194 -12.82 9.55 -12.05
C GLN A 194 -12.82 10.26 -13.41
N ASN A 195 -12.03 9.78 -14.38
CA ASN A 195 -11.84 10.40 -15.70
C ASN A 195 -12.58 9.67 -16.85
N GLY A 196 -13.39 8.65 -16.56
CA GLY A 196 -14.32 8.04 -17.52
C GLY A 196 -13.72 7.00 -18.47
N TYR A 197 -12.51 6.48 -18.21
CA TYR A 197 -11.88 5.41 -19.00
C TYR A 197 -11.61 4.12 -18.20
N TYR A 198 -12.48 3.84 -17.22
CA TYR A 198 -12.34 2.71 -16.29
C TYR A 198 -12.27 1.35 -16.99
N LYS A 199 -13.10 1.13 -18.04
CA LYS A 199 -13.14 -0.16 -18.76
C LYS A 199 -11.84 -0.47 -19.48
N GLU A 200 -11.27 0.53 -20.16
CA GLU A 200 -10.00 0.39 -20.88
C GLU A 200 -8.85 0.10 -19.90
N MET A 201 -8.76 0.84 -18.82
CA MET A 201 -7.72 0.63 -17.80
C MET A 201 -7.88 -0.73 -17.11
N THR A 202 -9.10 -1.12 -16.77
CA THR A 202 -9.39 -2.44 -16.17
C THR A 202 -8.96 -3.57 -17.11
N THR A 203 -9.20 -3.44 -18.42
CA THR A 203 -8.80 -4.44 -19.41
C THR A 203 -7.28 -4.56 -19.49
N LEU A 204 -6.57 -3.44 -19.53
CA LEU A 204 -5.11 -3.40 -19.59
C LEU A 204 -4.47 -4.02 -18.33
N ILE A 205 -4.88 -3.57 -17.13
CA ILE A 205 -4.34 -4.07 -15.85
C ILE A 205 -4.69 -5.56 -15.65
N ARG A 206 -5.91 -5.97 -16.00
CA ARG A 206 -6.32 -7.39 -15.96
C ARG A 206 -5.44 -8.26 -16.85
N GLY A 207 -5.15 -7.81 -18.07
CA GLY A 207 -4.25 -8.51 -18.98
C GLY A 207 -2.87 -8.68 -18.37
N MET A 208 -2.27 -7.58 -17.89
CA MET A 208 -0.93 -7.56 -17.32
C MET A 208 -0.82 -8.42 -16.06
N PHE A 209 -1.76 -8.30 -15.11
CA PHE A 209 -1.76 -9.09 -13.88
C PHE A 209 -2.15 -10.55 -14.13
N GLY A 210 -3.05 -10.80 -15.09
CA GLY A 210 -3.44 -12.14 -15.48
C GLY A 210 -2.24 -12.96 -15.96
N GLU A 211 -1.39 -12.39 -16.81
CA GLU A 211 -0.17 -13.06 -17.27
C GLU A 211 0.89 -13.18 -16.16
N ALA A 212 1.13 -12.11 -15.41
CA ALA A 212 2.20 -12.08 -14.42
C ALA A 212 1.93 -12.93 -13.18
N LEU A 213 0.66 -13.07 -12.75
CA LEU A 213 0.29 -13.62 -11.46
C LEU A 213 -0.43 -14.98 -11.52
N LYS A 214 -0.95 -15.40 -12.70
CA LYS A 214 -1.78 -16.60 -12.78
C LYS A 214 -1.04 -17.86 -13.22
N THR A 215 -0.25 -17.77 -14.25
CA THR A 215 0.44 -18.91 -14.88
C THR A 215 1.87 -18.55 -15.17
N ASN A 216 2.57 -18.13 -14.13
CA ASN A 216 3.94 -17.70 -14.21
C ASN A 216 4.83 -18.63 -13.37
N ASP A 217 5.36 -19.67 -14.00
CA ASP A 217 6.25 -20.65 -13.35
C ASP A 217 7.55 -20.03 -12.84
N SER A 218 7.90 -18.85 -13.33
CA SER A 218 9.07 -18.06 -12.89
C SER A 218 8.79 -17.17 -11.69
N LEU A 219 7.54 -17.12 -11.19
CA LEU A 219 7.16 -16.37 -10.01
C LEU A 219 7.46 -17.18 -8.74
N GLN A 220 8.16 -16.56 -7.76
CA GLN A 220 8.30 -17.10 -6.41
C GLN A 220 7.03 -16.84 -5.60
N PHE A 221 6.69 -15.58 -5.46
CA PHE A 221 5.43 -15.06 -4.98
C PHE A 221 5.29 -13.58 -5.38
N ALA A 222 4.07 -13.06 -5.24
CA ALA A 222 3.80 -11.63 -5.41
C ALA A 222 3.22 -11.02 -4.14
N VAL A 223 3.52 -9.74 -3.93
CA VAL A 223 2.86 -8.89 -2.93
C VAL A 223 2.29 -7.66 -3.62
N LEU A 224 1.01 -7.42 -3.40
CA LEU A 224 0.31 -6.24 -3.87
C LEU A 224 -0.17 -5.42 -2.68
N THR A 225 -0.14 -4.09 -2.81
CA THR A 225 -0.76 -3.19 -1.83
C THR A 225 -1.72 -2.22 -2.49
N GLY A 226 -2.80 -1.87 -1.79
CA GLY A 226 -3.80 -0.90 -2.21
C GLY A 226 -4.65 -0.42 -1.04
N CYS A 227 -5.58 0.50 -1.31
CA CYS A 227 -6.56 0.95 -0.32
C CYS A 227 -7.82 0.09 -0.36
N LEU A 228 -8.27 -0.25 -1.55
CA LEU A 228 -9.51 -1.00 -1.76
C LEU A 228 -9.21 -2.42 -2.21
N ARG A 229 -10.07 -3.35 -1.83
CA ARG A 229 -10.13 -4.66 -2.45
C ARG A 229 -11.08 -4.56 -3.64
N VAL A 230 -10.52 -4.28 -4.81
CA VAL A 230 -11.29 -4.31 -6.05
C VAL A 230 -11.79 -5.73 -6.29
N SER A 231 -13.08 -5.88 -6.58
CA SER A 231 -13.72 -7.19 -6.67
C SER A 231 -13.03 -8.11 -7.69
N LYS A 232 -13.11 -9.42 -7.44
CA LYS A 232 -12.54 -10.45 -8.31
C LYS A 232 -13.04 -10.35 -9.75
N GLU A 233 -14.23 -9.80 -9.97
CA GLU A 233 -14.85 -9.69 -11.29
C GLU A 233 -14.22 -8.61 -12.17
N SER A 234 -13.38 -7.72 -11.61
CA SER A 234 -12.73 -6.68 -12.41
C SER A 234 -11.34 -7.10 -12.91
N ILE A 235 -10.30 -6.97 -12.10
CA ILE A 235 -8.92 -7.22 -12.51
C ILE A 235 -8.39 -8.60 -12.08
N PHE A 236 -9.01 -9.23 -11.10
CA PHE A 236 -8.58 -10.51 -10.55
C PHE A 236 -9.45 -11.69 -11.00
N THR A 237 -10.25 -11.52 -12.05
CA THR A 237 -11.09 -12.58 -12.60
C THR A 237 -10.25 -13.80 -12.98
N GLY A 238 -10.61 -14.95 -12.41
CA GLY A 238 -9.93 -16.23 -12.67
C GLY A 238 -8.60 -16.41 -11.93
N LEU A 239 -8.21 -15.50 -11.06
CA LEU A 239 -7.09 -15.67 -10.14
C LEU A 239 -7.60 -16.34 -8.85
N ASN A 240 -7.32 -17.63 -8.68
CA ASN A 240 -7.76 -18.42 -7.51
C ASN A 240 -6.67 -18.52 -6.43
N ASN A 241 -5.49 -17.99 -6.69
CA ASN A 241 -4.28 -18.08 -5.88
C ASN A 241 -4.06 -16.83 -4.99
N PHE A 242 -5.06 -15.98 -4.85
CA PHE A 242 -5.00 -14.77 -4.03
C PHE A 242 -5.24 -15.02 -2.55
N LYS A 243 -4.32 -14.55 -1.73
CA LYS A 243 -4.49 -14.41 -0.29
C LYS A 243 -4.67 -12.93 0.05
N VAL A 244 -5.89 -12.54 0.36
CA VAL A 244 -6.19 -11.16 0.73
C VAL A 244 -6.07 -11.00 2.23
N VAL A 245 -5.44 -9.91 2.65
CA VAL A 245 -5.32 -9.49 4.05
C VAL A 245 -5.85 -8.06 4.16
N SER A 246 -7.01 -7.92 4.74
CA SER A 246 -7.72 -6.65 4.91
C SER A 246 -7.55 -6.07 6.31
N ILE A 247 -8.18 -4.94 6.58
CA ILE A 247 -8.21 -4.32 7.91
C ILE A 247 -8.94 -5.17 8.96
N THR A 248 -9.70 -6.18 8.55
CA THR A 248 -10.45 -7.06 9.48
C THR A 248 -9.70 -8.34 9.84
N ASP A 249 -8.52 -8.58 9.22
CA ASP A 249 -7.71 -9.76 9.49
C ASP A 249 -6.75 -9.49 10.64
N SER A 250 -6.72 -10.39 11.64
CA SER A 250 -5.78 -10.33 12.78
C SER A 250 -4.33 -10.67 12.39
N ARG A 251 -4.13 -11.13 11.18
CA ARG A 251 -2.80 -11.38 10.65
C ARG A 251 -2.25 -10.09 10.04
N PHE A 252 -1.06 -9.68 10.44
CA PHE A 252 -0.41 -8.42 10.06
C PHE A 252 -1.12 -7.14 10.57
N ASP A 253 -1.94 -7.24 11.60
CA ASP A 253 -2.68 -6.12 12.17
C ASP A 253 -1.77 -5.06 12.81
N GLU A 254 -0.64 -5.47 13.40
CA GLU A 254 0.39 -4.59 13.96
C GLU A 254 1.40 -4.06 12.91
N GLN A 255 1.42 -4.63 11.69
CA GLN A 255 2.50 -4.34 10.73
C GLN A 255 2.23 -3.13 9.85
N PHE A 256 1.00 -2.63 9.88
CA PHE A 256 0.58 -1.42 9.21
C PHE A 256 -0.04 -0.47 10.26
N GLY A 257 0.51 0.70 10.40
CA GLY A 257 0.18 1.58 11.51
C GLY A 257 1.22 1.51 12.63
N PHE A 258 1.07 2.33 13.67
CA PHE A 258 1.87 2.24 14.89
C PHE A 258 0.99 1.72 16.03
N THR A 259 1.51 0.80 16.84
CA THR A 259 0.85 0.37 18.09
C THR A 259 1.03 1.42 19.18
N ASP A 260 0.22 1.34 20.23
CA ASP A 260 0.32 2.24 21.38
C ASP A 260 1.72 2.19 22.03
N GLU A 261 2.31 1.00 22.14
CA GLU A 261 3.67 0.82 22.67
C GLU A 261 4.75 1.49 21.79
N GLU A 262 4.60 1.41 20.48
CA GLU A 262 5.52 2.04 19.53
C GLU A 262 5.42 3.58 19.58
N VAL A 263 4.22 4.12 19.71
CA VAL A 263 4.01 5.58 19.87
C VAL A 263 4.56 6.07 21.20
N GLN A 264 4.30 5.35 22.30
CA GLN A 264 4.87 5.68 23.61
C GLN A 264 6.41 5.69 23.57
N ARG A 265 7.02 4.72 22.88
CA ARG A 265 8.48 4.66 22.71
C ARG A 265 8.98 5.83 21.88
N LEU A 266 8.33 6.12 20.75
CA LEU A 266 8.67 7.27 19.90
C LEU A 266 8.66 8.58 20.71
N LEU A 267 7.57 8.86 21.42
CA LEU A 267 7.44 10.05 22.27
C LEU A 267 8.50 10.08 23.39
N ALA A 268 8.81 8.92 23.98
CA ALA A 268 9.86 8.81 25.00
C ALA A 268 11.25 9.14 24.44
N ASP A 269 11.60 8.63 23.28
CA ASP A 269 12.90 8.84 22.63
C ASP A 269 13.14 10.31 22.27
N TYR A 270 12.05 11.06 22.03
CA TYR A 270 12.10 12.50 21.79
C TYR A 270 11.82 13.36 23.02
N HIS A 271 11.67 12.77 24.21
CA HIS A 271 11.35 13.45 25.49
C HIS A 271 10.00 14.19 25.50
N LEU A 272 9.01 13.61 24.83
CA LEU A 272 7.65 14.15 24.62
C LEU A 272 6.58 13.30 25.32
N LYS A 273 6.91 12.59 26.40
CA LYS A 273 5.98 11.69 27.10
C LYS A 273 4.71 12.38 27.63
N ASP A 274 4.79 13.66 27.93
CA ASP A 274 3.65 14.43 28.43
C ASP A 274 2.55 14.62 27.37
N HIS A 275 2.85 14.34 26.09
CA HIS A 275 1.94 14.46 24.94
C HIS A 275 1.23 13.16 24.57
N ILE A 276 1.38 12.07 25.35
CA ILE A 276 0.79 10.74 25.03
C ILE A 276 -0.73 10.82 24.90
N GLU A 277 -1.42 11.43 25.88
CA GLU A 277 -2.88 11.45 25.93
C GLU A 277 -3.48 12.24 24.74
N GLU A 278 -2.91 13.40 24.44
CA GLU A 278 -3.39 14.19 23.29
C GLU A 278 -3.09 13.51 21.96
N THR A 279 -1.91 12.89 21.80
CA THR A 279 -1.56 12.10 20.59
C THR A 279 -2.54 10.95 20.41
N LYS A 280 -2.93 10.29 21.51
CA LYS A 280 -3.91 9.21 21.50
C LYS A 280 -5.30 9.70 21.09
N GLU A 281 -5.80 10.78 21.69
CA GLU A 281 -7.11 11.35 21.37
C GLU A 281 -7.23 11.72 19.87
N TRP A 282 -6.14 12.23 19.29
CA TRP A 282 -6.15 12.77 17.94
C TRP A 282 -5.89 11.74 16.85
N TYR A 283 -5.02 10.73 17.06
CA TYR A 283 -4.47 9.91 15.97
C TYR A 283 -4.59 8.40 16.17
N ASP A 284 -5.07 7.93 17.33
CA ASP A 284 -5.34 6.51 17.62
C ASP A 284 -6.72 6.09 17.09
N GLY A 285 -7.09 4.85 17.36
CA GLY A 285 -8.46 4.34 17.23
C GLY A 285 -8.77 3.62 15.93
N TYR A 286 -7.80 3.40 15.07
CA TYR A 286 -7.98 2.52 13.92
C TYR A 286 -7.87 1.05 14.37
N HIS A 287 -8.97 0.31 14.32
CA HIS A 287 -9.01 -1.08 14.73
C HIS A 287 -8.74 -2.02 13.56
N PHE A 288 -7.54 -2.61 13.51
CA PHE A 288 -7.16 -3.61 12.52
C PHE A 288 -7.09 -4.99 13.17
N GLY A 289 -7.83 -5.96 12.64
CA GLY A 289 -7.87 -7.30 13.21
C GLY A 289 -8.28 -7.32 14.68
N ASP A 290 -7.33 -7.54 15.56
CA ASP A 290 -7.50 -7.54 17.02
C ASP A 290 -6.70 -6.38 17.69
N THR A 291 -6.10 -5.46 16.93
CA THR A 291 -5.17 -4.41 17.42
C THR A 291 -5.66 -3.01 17.06
N ASP A 292 -5.56 -2.09 18.02
CA ASP A 292 -5.73 -0.66 17.78
C ASP A 292 -4.40 -0.05 17.33
N VAL A 293 -4.43 0.78 16.30
CA VAL A 293 -3.25 1.40 15.72
C VAL A 293 -3.47 2.87 15.40
N TYR A 294 -2.39 3.63 15.45
CA TYR A 294 -2.31 5.02 15.03
C TYR A 294 -1.93 5.13 13.55
N CYS A 295 -2.34 6.21 12.91
CA CYS A 295 -1.82 6.56 11.58
C CYS A 295 -0.37 7.08 11.70
N PRO A 296 0.63 6.39 11.12
CA PRO A 296 2.04 6.77 11.25
C PRO A 296 2.37 8.18 10.77
N TRP A 297 1.73 8.60 9.67
CA TRP A 297 1.93 9.92 9.10
C TRP A 297 1.56 11.03 10.08
N ASP A 298 0.43 10.89 10.75
CA ASP A 298 -0.11 11.91 11.64
C ASP A 298 0.75 12.01 12.91
N VAL A 299 1.10 10.86 13.49
CA VAL A 299 2.00 10.81 14.67
C VAL A 299 3.37 11.41 14.36
N VAL A 300 3.99 11.06 13.22
CA VAL A 300 5.32 11.58 12.88
C VAL A 300 5.30 13.10 12.65
N ASN A 301 4.27 13.61 11.97
CA ASN A 301 4.14 15.06 11.76
C ASN A 301 3.84 15.80 13.07
N HIS A 302 3.02 15.22 13.96
CA HIS A 302 2.75 15.83 15.26
C HIS A 302 4.02 15.90 16.13
N VAL A 303 4.79 14.81 16.19
CA VAL A 303 6.08 14.80 16.89
C VAL A 303 7.05 15.85 16.31
N ASP A 304 7.08 16.03 15.01
CA ASP A 304 7.90 17.07 14.35
C ASP A 304 7.50 18.48 14.78
N CYS A 305 6.18 18.76 14.79
CA CYS A 305 5.67 20.04 15.28
C CYS A 305 6.02 20.28 16.75
N LEU A 306 5.90 19.26 17.61
CA LEU A 306 6.26 19.36 19.04
C LEU A 306 7.76 19.57 19.26
N LEU A 307 8.62 19.12 18.36
CA LEU A 307 10.05 19.37 18.41
C LEU A 307 10.40 20.82 18.08
N GLU A 308 9.60 21.48 17.24
CA GLU A 308 9.74 22.90 16.93
C GLU A 308 9.10 23.79 18.00
N ASP A 309 7.89 23.44 18.44
CA ASP A 309 7.18 24.14 19.52
C ASP A 309 6.56 23.11 20.50
N PRO A 310 7.12 22.97 21.71
CA PRO A 310 6.57 22.04 22.70
C PRO A 310 5.12 22.31 23.16
N ASN A 311 4.55 23.44 22.78
CA ASN A 311 3.16 23.78 23.06
C ASN A 311 2.28 23.72 21.78
N ALA A 312 2.78 23.14 20.70
CA ALA A 312 2.02 23.00 19.47
C ALA A 312 0.76 22.15 19.70
N GLU A 313 -0.39 22.69 19.33
CA GLU A 313 -1.64 21.92 19.36
C GLU A 313 -1.66 20.86 18.22
N PRO A 314 -2.25 19.68 18.45
CA PRO A 314 -2.45 18.69 17.42
C PRO A 314 -3.26 19.27 16.24
N GLN A 315 -2.93 18.84 15.04
CA GLN A 315 -3.54 19.32 13.80
C GLN A 315 -4.07 18.17 12.96
N SER A 316 -5.04 18.47 12.07
CA SER A 316 -5.48 17.51 11.08
C SER A 316 -4.54 17.50 9.87
N TYR A 317 -3.81 16.40 9.70
CA TYR A 317 -2.92 16.17 8.56
C TYR A 317 -3.62 15.48 7.39
N TRP A 318 -4.82 14.93 7.61
CA TRP A 318 -5.64 14.31 6.57
C TRP A 318 -6.35 15.32 5.66
N ILE A 319 -6.77 16.46 6.19
CA ILE A 319 -7.60 17.47 5.49
C ILE A 319 -6.93 17.97 4.21
N ASN A 320 -5.61 18.11 4.20
CA ASN A 320 -4.85 18.67 3.08
C ASN A 320 -4.43 17.65 2.02
N THR A 321 -4.99 16.44 2.03
CA THR A 321 -4.61 15.39 1.11
C THR A 321 -5.77 14.88 0.29
N SER A 322 -5.54 14.71 -0.99
CA SER A 322 -6.50 14.20 -1.98
C SER A 322 -7.28 12.99 -1.45
N GLY A 323 -8.57 13.13 -1.22
CA GLY A 323 -9.44 12.02 -0.77
C GLY A 323 -10.65 12.44 0.05
N ASN A 324 -10.72 13.68 0.55
CA ASN A 324 -11.89 14.19 1.27
C ASN A 324 -13.16 14.29 0.37
N ASP A 325 -12.97 14.18 -0.96
CA ASP A 325 -14.06 14.06 -1.92
C ASP A 325 -14.99 12.88 -1.63
N LEU A 326 -14.48 11.78 -1.03
CA LEU A 326 -15.32 10.64 -0.65
C LEU A 326 -16.33 11.01 0.44
N VAL A 327 -15.89 11.70 1.51
CA VAL A 327 -16.78 12.13 2.58
C VAL A 327 -17.79 13.14 2.05
N LYS A 328 -17.34 14.10 1.25
CA LYS A 328 -18.23 15.07 0.61
C LYS A 328 -19.26 14.39 -0.28
N ARG A 329 -18.85 13.50 -1.18
CA ARG A 329 -19.77 12.72 -2.04
C ARG A 329 -20.79 11.92 -1.22
N PHE A 330 -20.35 11.35 -0.08
CA PHE A 330 -21.22 10.62 0.82
C PHE A 330 -22.27 11.54 1.46
N ILE A 331 -21.85 12.70 1.97
CA ILE A 331 -22.75 13.69 2.58
C ILE A 331 -23.74 14.24 1.54
N ASP A 332 -23.28 14.53 0.32
CA ASP A 332 -24.13 15.02 -0.77
C ASP A 332 -25.24 14.02 -1.17
N LYS A 333 -24.97 12.71 -1.07
CA LYS A 333 -25.92 11.63 -1.36
C LYS A 333 -26.77 11.21 -0.17
N ALA A 334 -26.48 11.71 1.03
CA ALA A 334 -27.12 11.30 2.26
C ALA A 334 -28.59 11.74 2.32
N ASP A 335 -29.48 10.79 2.51
CA ASP A 335 -30.88 11.03 2.88
C ASP A 335 -31.00 11.45 4.35
N LYS A 336 -32.21 11.71 4.82
CA LYS A 336 -32.46 12.14 6.21
C LYS A 336 -31.97 11.10 7.23
N THR A 337 -32.13 9.82 6.94
CA THR A 337 -31.71 8.74 7.84
C THR A 337 -30.20 8.70 7.95
N THR A 338 -29.53 8.73 6.81
CA THR A 338 -28.07 8.75 6.72
C THR A 338 -27.46 9.98 7.39
N ARG A 339 -28.07 11.15 7.24
CA ARG A 339 -27.62 12.38 7.94
C ARG A 339 -27.71 12.23 9.45
N ASN A 340 -28.81 11.70 9.98
CA ASN A 340 -28.93 11.42 11.41
C ASN A 340 -27.87 10.43 11.90
N GLU A 341 -27.51 9.43 11.09
CA GLU A 341 -26.44 8.47 11.43
C GLU A 341 -25.06 9.14 11.42
N ILE A 342 -24.79 10.05 10.49
CA ILE A 342 -23.55 10.86 10.47
C ILE A 342 -23.47 11.74 11.72
N GLU A 343 -24.57 12.43 12.09
CA GLU A 343 -24.63 13.26 13.29
C GLU A 343 -24.35 12.44 14.56
N ARG A 344 -24.90 11.23 14.66
CA ARG A 344 -24.62 10.30 15.76
C ARG A 344 -23.16 9.90 15.80
N LEU A 345 -22.54 9.55 14.67
CA LEU A 345 -21.12 9.25 14.58
C LEU A 345 -20.25 10.43 15.03
N ILE A 346 -20.58 11.65 14.63
CA ILE A 346 -19.88 12.88 15.06
C ILE A 346 -20.05 13.10 16.57
N ALA A 347 -21.21 12.76 17.13
CA ALA A 347 -21.45 12.80 18.58
C ALA A 347 -20.68 11.73 19.38
N GLY A 348 -20.07 10.75 18.67
CA GLY A 348 -19.30 9.66 19.28
C GLY A 348 -20.10 8.37 19.47
N ASP A 349 -21.33 8.32 18.95
CA ASP A 349 -22.13 7.08 18.94
C ASP A 349 -21.63 6.11 17.90
N MET A 350 -21.94 4.83 18.09
CA MET A 350 -21.75 3.79 17.08
C MET A 350 -23.01 3.58 16.23
N ILE A 351 -22.80 3.12 15.00
CA ILE A 351 -23.88 2.64 14.12
C ILE A 351 -23.58 1.22 13.66
N GLU A 352 -24.61 0.46 13.32
CA GLU A 352 -24.46 -0.90 12.78
C GLU A 352 -24.73 -0.89 11.27
N LYS A 353 -23.79 -1.39 10.47
CA LYS A 353 -23.90 -1.47 9.01
C LYS A 353 -23.41 -2.81 8.48
N SER A 354 -24.10 -3.29 7.46
CA SER A 354 -23.60 -4.39 6.64
C SER A 354 -22.53 -3.87 5.70
N ILE A 355 -21.32 -4.43 5.77
CA ILE A 355 -20.16 -3.97 5.01
C ILE A 355 -19.80 -4.98 3.93
N ARG A 356 -19.66 -4.50 2.71
CA ARG A 356 -19.13 -5.24 1.57
C ARG A 356 -17.63 -4.91 1.42
N MET A 357 -16.79 -5.90 1.72
CA MET A 357 -15.33 -5.72 1.62
C MET A 357 -14.82 -5.72 0.18
N GLU A 358 -15.61 -6.22 -0.76
CA GLU A 358 -15.28 -6.30 -2.18
C GLU A 358 -16.30 -5.45 -2.96
N LEU A 359 -15.82 -4.38 -3.60
CA LEU A 359 -16.62 -3.52 -4.45
C LEU A 359 -15.83 -3.18 -5.71
N THR A 360 -16.49 -3.11 -6.86
CA THR A 360 -15.92 -2.46 -8.05
C THR A 360 -16.13 -0.95 -7.95
N TYR A 361 -15.32 -0.19 -8.67
CA TYR A 361 -15.51 1.27 -8.72
C TYR A 361 -16.87 1.65 -9.31
N ASP A 362 -17.39 0.88 -10.27
CA ASP A 362 -18.72 1.09 -10.86
C ASP A 362 -19.87 0.87 -9.85
N GLU A 363 -19.64 0.07 -8.80
CA GLU A 363 -20.65 -0.20 -7.76
C GLU A 363 -20.66 0.84 -6.64
N ILE A 364 -19.58 1.59 -6.45
CA ILE A 364 -19.43 2.53 -5.30
C ILE A 364 -20.64 3.46 -5.20
N ASP A 365 -21.05 4.02 -6.33
CA ASP A 365 -22.12 5.02 -6.39
C ASP A 365 -23.54 4.45 -6.48
N ASN A 366 -23.69 3.12 -6.54
CA ASN A 366 -24.99 2.47 -6.76
C ASN A 366 -25.89 2.46 -5.52
N SER A 367 -25.30 2.54 -4.31
CA SER A 367 -26.08 2.61 -3.07
C SER A 367 -25.32 3.32 -1.97
N ILE A 368 -26.06 3.81 -0.98
CA ILE A 368 -25.49 4.42 0.24
C ILE A 368 -24.72 3.39 1.07
N ASP A 369 -25.12 2.10 1.05
CA ASP A 369 -24.44 1.04 1.76
C ASP A 369 -23.04 0.76 1.19
N ASN A 370 -22.85 0.92 -0.11
CA ASN A 370 -21.54 0.83 -0.73
C ASN A 370 -20.62 1.96 -0.28
N LEU A 371 -21.17 3.18 -0.13
CA LEU A 371 -20.43 4.32 0.40
C LEU A 371 -19.99 4.10 1.86
N TRP A 372 -20.83 3.52 2.72
CA TRP A 372 -20.44 3.10 4.07
C TRP A 372 -19.26 2.12 4.04
N SER A 373 -19.31 1.16 3.11
CA SER A 373 -18.24 0.18 2.94
C SER A 373 -16.92 0.82 2.52
N ILE A 374 -16.96 1.82 1.62
CA ILE A 374 -15.77 2.56 1.19
C ILE A 374 -15.21 3.42 2.32
N LEU A 375 -16.05 4.13 3.09
CA LEU A 375 -15.59 4.92 4.23
C LEU A 375 -14.89 4.04 5.27
N PHE A 376 -15.38 2.83 5.51
CA PHE A 376 -14.76 1.86 6.40
C PHE A 376 -13.40 1.38 5.85
N THR A 377 -13.34 0.93 4.61
CA THR A 377 -12.11 0.37 4.03
C THR A 377 -11.02 1.42 3.79
N THR A 378 -11.40 2.68 3.62
CA THR A 378 -10.47 3.80 3.41
C THR A 378 -10.05 4.51 4.70
N GLY A 379 -10.60 4.14 5.87
CA GLY A 379 -10.19 4.65 7.18
C GLY A 379 -10.93 5.89 7.67
N TYR A 380 -12.00 6.32 6.99
CA TYR A 380 -12.88 7.36 7.54
C TYR A 380 -13.81 6.83 8.64
N LEU A 381 -14.00 5.51 8.68
CA LEU A 381 -14.66 4.80 9.74
C LEU A 381 -13.79 3.61 10.16
N THR A 382 -13.98 3.17 11.39
CA THR A 382 -13.36 1.96 11.92
C THR A 382 -14.41 1.10 12.62
N GLN A 383 -14.07 -0.15 12.93
CA GLN A 383 -14.96 -1.03 13.69
C GLN A 383 -14.71 -0.90 15.19
N GLN A 384 -15.77 -1.08 15.98
CA GLN A 384 -15.69 -1.21 17.42
C GLN A 384 -16.17 -2.60 17.84
N GLY A 385 -15.24 -3.43 18.36
CA GLY A 385 -15.52 -4.82 18.70
C GLY A 385 -15.66 -5.73 17.48
N LYS A 386 -16.07 -6.99 17.73
CA LYS A 386 -16.18 -8.00 16.67
C LYS A 386 -17.46 -7.84 15.86
N SER A 387 -17.35 -8.03 14.54
CA SER A 387 -18.50 -8.08 13.64
C SER A 387 -19.25 -9.40 13.77
N GLU A 388 -20.56 -9.35 13.57
CA GLU A 388 -21.40 -10.55 13.50
C GLU A 388 -22.03 -10.66 12.11
N ARG A 389 -21.79 -11.76 11.40
CA ARG A 389 -22.40 -12.08 10.11
C ARG A 389 -22.30 -10.97 9.06
N GLY A 390 -21.17 -10.25 9.02
CA GLY A 390 -20.95 -9.15 8.06
C GLY A 390 -21.57 -7.81 8.46
N VAL A 391 -22.16 -7.71 9.67
CA VAL A 391 -22.61 -6.45 10.26
C VAL A 391 -21.51 -5.93 11.18
N TYR A 392 -21.08 -4.72 10.94
CA TYR A 392 -20.01 -4.05 11.67
C TYR A 392 -20.58 -2.91 12.51
N ARG A 393 -20.04 -2.76 13.72
CA ARG A 393 -20.27 -1.58 14.57
C ARG A 393 -19.24 -0.54 14.18
N LEU A 394 -19.71 0.50 13.51
CA LEU A 394 -18.84 1.54 12.97
C LEU A 394 -18.81 2.76 13.88
N VAL A 395 -17.61 3.32 14.01
CA VAL A 395 -17.34 4.58 14.71
C VAL A 395 -16.36 5.44 13.88
N ILE A 396 -16.32 6.71 14.15
CA ILE A 396 -15.23 7.58 13.68
C ILE A 396 -13.99 7.25 14.54
N PRO A 397 -12.82 6.97 13.92
CA PRO A 397 -11.68 6.46 14.68
C PRO A 397 -11.14 7.43 15.73
N ASN A 398 -11.07 8.72 15.42
CA ASN A 398 -10.39 9.70 16.28
C ASN A 398 -10.87 11.12 16.02
N LYS A 399 -10.28 12.07 16.75
CA LYS A 399 -10.64 13.48 16.69
C LYS A 399 -10.29 14.12 15.34
N GLU A 400 -9.18 13.75 14.74
CA GLU A 400 -8.78 14.25 13.42
C GLU A 400 -9.83 13.92 12.35
N ILE A 401 -10.25 12.67 12.25
CA ILE A 401 -11.27 12.25 11.28
C ILE A 401 -12.64 12.84 11.61
N ARG A 402 -12.94 13.04 12.90
CA ARG A 402 -14.17 13.74 13.29
C ARG A 402 -14.22 15.17 12.73
N GLU A 403 -13.10 15.89 12.77
CA GLU A 403 -13.00 17.22 12.18
C GLU A 403 -13.23 17.19 10.66
N VAL A 404 -12.73 16.15 9.95
CA VAL A 404 -13.02 16.00 8.52
C VAL A 404 -14.52 15.94 8.25
N TYR A 405 -15.29 15.19 9.04
CA TYR A 405 -16.75 15.14 8.90
C TYR A 405 -17.40 16.50 9.21
N ILE A 406 -17.01 17.15 10.29
CA ILE A 406 -17.56 18.46 10.70
C ILE A 406 -17.33 19.52 9.61
N LEU A 407 -16.17 19.54 8.97
CA LEU A 407 -15.84 20.52 7.93
C LEU A 407 -16.55 20.28 6.58
N GLN A 408 -17.12 19.10 6.37
CA GLN A 408 -17.82 18.73 5.13
C GLN A 408 -19.35 18.87 5.24
N ILE A 409 -19.89 19.06 6.45
CA ILE A 409 -21.32 19.31 6.71
C ILE A 409 -21.62 20.81 6.62
#